data_82190700b711c3a1e414355c9ce894ec
#
_entry.id   82190700b711c3a1e414355c9ce894ec
#
_cell.length_a   1.000
_cell.length_b   1.000
_cell.length_c   1.000
_cell.angle_alpha   90.00
_cell.angle_beta   90.00
_cell.angle_gamma   90.00
#
_symmetry.space_group_name_H-M   'P 1'
#
loop_
_entity.id
_entity.type
_entity.pdbx_description
1 polymer ?
#
loop_
_entity_poly.entity_id
_entity_poly.type
_entity_poly.pdbx_seq_one_letter_code
_entity_poly.pdbx_strand_id
1 'polypeptide(L)'
;LVGNANLLVLFLVGVTATVAARAHALPSVPEERDEGSGTNERDRDVMERIDRLLSEQKLFRDENLTLARLARRASVPARQISGAINRLTGRNVSQYINDFRIAEACRLLRDTDMPVISAMLESGFQTKSNFNREFRRVTARSPATWRAENRPPSP
;
A
#
# COMPACT_ATOMS: atom_id res chain seq x y z
N LEU A 1 -25.53 -9.72 -10.03
CA LEU A 1 -25.11 -9.13 -8.75
C LEU A 1 -23.59 -9.19 -8.67
N VAL A 2 -22.96 -8.13 -9.13
CA VAL A 2 -21.53 -8.01 -9.21
C VAL A 2 -21.13 -7.07 -8.07
N GLY A 3 -20.63 -7.62 -6.97
CA GLY A 3 -20.30 -6.87 -5.76
C GLY A 3 -18.82 -6.89 -5.45
N ASN A 4 -18.20 -5.75 -5.50
CA ASN A 4 -17.16 -5.27 -4.58
C ASN A 4 -15.77 -5.93 -4.54
N ALA A 5 -15.17 -6.28 -5.68
CA ALA A 5 -13.73 -6.55 -5.75
C ALA A 5 -12.88 -5.26 -5.86
N ASN A 6 -13.48 -4.08 -5.83
CA ASN A 6 -12.85 -2.83 -6.29
C ASN A 6 -12.54 -1.79 -5.20
N LEU A 7 -12.74 -2.08 -3.91
CA LEU A 7 -12.52 -1.05 -2.88
C LEU A 7 -11.04 -0.81 -2.55
N LEU A 8 -10.17 -1.75 -2.87
CA LEU A 8 -8.73 -1.60 -2.62
C LEU A 8 -8.01 -0.81 -3.72
N VAL A 9 -8.53 -0.86 -4.94
CA VAL A 9 -7.96 -0.14 -6.10
C VAL A 9 -8.36 1.34 -6.09
N LEU A 10 -9.51 1.68 -5.52
CA LEU A 10 -10.00 3.06 -5.48
C LEU A 10 -9.29 3.97 -4.47
N PHE A 11 -8.55 3.42 -3.49
CA PHE A 11 -7.73 4.25 -2.60
C PHE A 11 -6.39 4.68 -3.20
N LEU A 12 -6.01 4.11 -4.35
CA LEU A 12 -4.73 4.41 -5.00
C LEU A 12 -4.84 5.46 -6.11
N VAL A 13 -6.03 5.87 -6.53
CA VAL A 13 -6.24 6.73 -7.73
C VAL A 13 -6.79 8.12 -7.40
N GLY A 14 -6.97 8.49 -6.16
CA GLY A 14 -7.65 9.71 -5.72
C GLY A 14 -6.77 10.96 -5.55
N VAL A 15 -5.70 11.17 -6.31
CA VAL A 15 -5.03 12.48 -6.37
C VAL A 15 -4.72 12.84 -7.82
N THR A 16 -5.73 13.26 -8.56
CA THR A 16 -5.51 13.99 -9.80
C THR A 16 -5.62 15.48 -9.52
N ALA A 17 -4.48 16.15 -9.62
CA ALA A 17 -4.35 17.58 -9.47
C ALA A 17 -5.03 18.33 -10.61
N THR A 18 -5.93 19.24 -10.24
CA THR A 18 -6.40 20.33 -11.11
C THR A 18 -5.39 21.46 -11.00
N VAL A 19 -4.63 21.74 -12.05
CA VAL A 19 -3.91 23.01 -12.21
C VAL A 19 -4.34 23.63 -13.52
N ALA A 20 -5.08 24.72 -13.41
CA ALA A 20 -5.49 25.56 -14.51
C ALA A 20 -4.32 26.40 -15.02
N ALA A 21 -4.23 26.50 -16.35
CA ALA A 21 -3.27 27.27 -17.10
C ALA A 21 -3.36 28.77 -16.82
N ARG A 22 -2.21 29.44 -16.71
CA ARG A 22 -2.07 30.86 -16.98
C ARG A 22 -0.81 31.11 -17.79
N ALA A 23 -1.02 31.39 -19.05
CA ALA A 23 0.01 31.79 -19.98
C ALA A 23 0.50 33.21 -19.66
N HIS A 24 1.82 33.39 -19.51
CA HIS A 24 2.51 34.63 -19.80
C HIS A 24 3.89 34.30 -20.35
N ALA A 25 4.14 34.80 -21.54
CA ALA A 25 5.40 34.63 -22.27
C ALA A 25 6.52 35.50 -21.73
N LEU A 26 7.76 35.00 -21.90
CA LEU A 26 9.09 35.60 -22.04
C LEU A 26 10.11 35.26 -20.94
N PRO A 27 11.40 35.19 -21.21
CA PRO A 27 12.16 34.74 -22.37
C PRO A 27 12.96 33.46 -22.08
N SER A 28 13.51 32.86 -23.12
CA SER A 28 14.35 31.65 -23.16
C SER A 28 15.42 31.60 -22.08
N VAL A 29 15.20 30.74 -21.10
CA VAL A 29 16.17 30.23 -20.14
C VAL A 29 16.57 28.84 -20.64
N PRO A 30 17.86 28.41 -20.49
CA PRO A 30 18.34 27.15 -21.04
C PRO A 30 17.47 25.97 -20.53
N GLU A 31 17.20 25.03 -21.41
CA GLU A 31 16.53 23.77 -21.11
C GLU A 31 17.11 23.16 -19.83
N GLU A 32 16.43 23.37 -18.69
CA GLU A 32 16.60 22.50 -17.54
C GLU A 32 16.16 21.12 -18.00
N ARG A 33 17.12 20.24 -18.17
CA ARG A 33 16.90 18.83 -18.44
C ARG A 33 15.86 18.34 -17.47
N ASP A 34 14.82 17.78 -18.00
CA ASP A 34 13.69 17.12 -17.34
C ASP A 34 14.16 15.97 -16.41
N GLU A 35 14.86 16.34 -15.33
CA GLU A 35 15.26 15.40 -14.28
C GLU A 35 14.05 14.90 -13.47
N GLY A 36 12.94 15.61 -13.52
CA GLY A 36 11.70 15.25 -12.81
C GLY A 36 10.94 14.12 -13.49
N SER A 37 10.90 14.06 -14.82
CA SER A 37 10.18 13.03 -15.55
C SER A 37 10.84 11.67 -15.42
N GLY A 38 12.16 11.60 -15.61
CA GLY A 38 12.91 10.35 -15.53
C GLY A 38 12.96 9.75 -14.11
N THR A 39 12.91 10.57 -13.07
CA THR A 39 12.84 10.09 -11.67
C THR A 39 11.48 9.50 -11.38
N ASN A 40 10.40 10.13 -11.83
CA ASN A 40 9.03 9.70 -11.60
C ASN A 40 8.71 8.39 -12.35
N GLU A 41 9.24 8.20 -13.53
CA GLU A 41 9.08 6.97 -14.30
C GLU A 41 9.84 5.79 -13.64
N ARG A 42 11.08 5.99 -13.23
CA ARG A 42 11.85 4.98 -12.47
C ARG A 42 11.18 4.61 -11.15
N ASP A 43 10.61 5.56 -10.45
CA ASP A 43 9.89 5.31 -9.20
C ASP A 43 8.64 4.46 -9.45
N ARG A 44 7.91 4.69 -10.56
CA ARG A 44 6.76 3.87 -10.94
C ARG A 44 7.16 2.44 -11.26
N ASP A 45 8.24 2.23 -12.02
CA ASP A 45 8.76 0.89 -12.34
C ASP A 45 9.14 0.12 -11.06
N VAL A 46 9.78 0.81 -10.12
CA VAL A 46 10.11 0.25 -8.80
C VAL A 46 8.83 -0.14 -8.05
N MET A 47 7.84 0.74 -8.02
CA MET A 47 6.57 0.47 -7.34
C MET A 47 5.82 -0.70 -7.96
N GLU A 48 5.70 -0.75 -9.30
CA GLU A 48 5.07 -1.89 -9.99
C GLU A 48 5.72 -3.23 -9.61
N ARG A 49 7.06 -3.26 -9.56
CA ARG A 49 7.78 -4.47 -9.20
C ARG A 49 7.51 -4.88 -7.76
N ILE A 50 7.46 -3.93 -6.83
CA ILE A 50 7.17 -4.19 -5.42
C ILE A 50 5.72 -4.63 -5.25
N ASP A 51 4.78 -3.96 -5.90
CA ASP A 51 3.36 -4.27 -5.83
C ASP A 51 3.07 -5.68 -6.32
N ARG A 52 3.72 -6.10 -7.40
CA ARG A 52 3.62 -7.47 -7.91
C ARG A 52 4.12 -8.50 -6.89
N LEU A 53 5.25 -8.25 -6.24
CA LEU A 53 5.77 -9.13 -5.19
C LEU A 53 4.85 -9.20 -3.98
N LEU A 54 4.31 -8.05 -3.57
CA LEU A 54 3.44 -7.97 -2.40
C LEU A 54 2.06 -8.57 -2.69
N SER A 55 1.42 -8.23 -3.83
CA SER A 55 0.05 -8.66 -4.14
C SER A 55 -0.02 -10.09 -4.68
N GLU A 56 0.77 -10.43 -5.73
CA GLU A 56 0.66 -11.72 -6.40
C GLU A 56 1.36 -12.83 -5.62
N GLN A 57 2.58 -12.57 -5.12
CA GLN A 57 3.35 -13.56 -4.34
C GLN A 57 3.01 -13.52 -2.85
N LYS A 58 2.14 -12.59 -2.42
CA LYS A 58 1.74 -12.38 -1.01
C LYS A 58 2.92 -12.28 -0.06
N LEU A 59 4.01 -11.66 -0.53
CA LEU A 59 5.25 -11.57 0.22
C LEU A 59 5.07 -10.83 1.56
N PHE A 60 4.02 -9.99 1.69
CA PHE A 60 3.64 -9.33 2.93
C PHE A 60 3.33 -10.29 4.08
N ARG A 61 2.97 -11.57 3.79
CA ARG A 61 2.71 -12.58 4.81
C ARG A 61 3.96 -13.09 5.52
N ASP A 62 5.15 -12.88 4.91
CA ASP A 62 6.40 -13.15 5.62
C ASP A 62 6.53 -12.17 6.78
N GLU A 63 6.35 -12.68 8.00
CA GLU A 63 6.44 -11.91 9.24
C GLU A 63 7.79 -11.24 9.44
N ASN A 64 8.85 -11.83 8.85
CA ASN A 64 10.22 -11.36 8.89
C ASN A 64 10.60 -10.50 7.67
N LEU A 65 9.62 -10.04 6.88
CA LEU A 65 9.88 -9.20 5.73
C LEU A 65 10.47 -7.85 6.17
N THR A 66 11.71 -7.61 5.76
CA THR A 66 12.43 -6.35 5.95
C THR A 66 12.65 -5.66 4.61
N LEU A 67 12.98 -4.36 4.64
CA LEU A 67 13.40 -3.64 3.43
C LEU A 67 14.55 -4.35 2.70
N ALA A 68 15.52 -4.89 3.42
CA ALA A 68 16.65 -5.62 2.82
C ALA A 68 16.20 -6.92 2.12
N ARG A 69 15.24 -7.64 2.67
CA ARG A 69 14.66 -8.83 2.03
C ARG A 69 13.83 -8.45 0.80
N LEU A 70 13.02 -7.41 0.91
CA LEU A 70 12.24 -6.89 -0.22
C LEU A 70 13.16 -6.44 -1.36
N ALA A 71 14.24 -5.73 -1.05
CA ALA A 71 15.24 -5.27 -2.01
C ALA A 71 15.88 -6.43 -2.78
N ARG A 72 16.27 -7.50 -2.07
CA ARG A 72 16.81 -8.71 -2.71
C ARG A 72 15.79 -9.40 -3.61
N ARG A 73 14.55 -9.54 -3.15
CA ARG A 73 13.48 -10.17 -3.95
C ARG A 73 13.11 -9.34 -5.19
N ALA A 74 13.09 -8.03 -5.04
CA ALA A 74 12.81 -7.10 -6.14
C ALA A 74 14.01 -6.91 -7.08
N SER A 75 15.23 -7.31 -6.70
CA SER A 75 16.46 -6.95 -7.40
C SER A 75 16.60 -5.43 -7.62
N VAL A 76 16.20 -4.66 -6.59
CA VAL A 76 16.21 -3.20 -6.58
C VAL A 76 16.93 -2.73 -5.31
N PRO A 77 17.85 -1.75 -5.39
CA PRO A 77 18.52 -1.21 -4.21
C PRO A 77 17.52 -0.70 -3.15
N ALA A 78 17.77 -1.02 -1.89
CA ALA A 78 16.90 -0.65 -0.76
C ALA A 78 16.57 0.84 -0.70
N ARG A 79 17.57 1.70 -1.02
CA ARG A 79 17.40 3.16 -1.07
C ARG A 79 16.41 3.60 -2.16
N GLN A 80 16.42 2.95 -3.32
CA GLN A 80 15.47 3.25 -4.40
C GLN A 80 14.06 2.87 -3.99
N ILE A 81 13.87 1.70 -3.36
CA ILE A 81 12.56 1.26 -2.85
C ILE A 81 12.02 2.26 -1.83
N SER A 82 12.80 2.59 -0.80
CA SER A 82 12.34 3.52 0.23
C SER A 82 12.05 4.92 -0.33
N GLY A 83 12.87 5.37 -1.28
CA GLY A 83 12.67 6.64 -1.97
C GLY A 83 11.41 6.68 -2.82
N ALA A 84 11.18 5.65 -3.65
CA ALA A 84 9.99 5.53 -4.49
C ALA A 84 8.70 5.49 -3.66
N ILE A 85 8.66 4.62 -2.63
CA ILE A 85 7.51 4.53 -1.73
C ILE A 85 7.23 5.89 -1.07
N ASN A 86 8.25 6.54 -0.53
CA ASN A 86 8.06 7.83 0.15
C ASN A 86 7.58 8.92 -0.82
N ARG A 87 8.20 9.08 -1.99
CA ARG A 87 7.83 10.12 -2.96
C ARG A 87 6.43 9.91 -3.53
N LEU A 88 6.06 8.67 -3.85
CA LEU A 88 4.78 8.39 -4.50
C LEU A 88 3.61 8.20 -3.53
N THR A 89 3.86 7.80 -2.28
CA THR A 89 2.79 7.49 -1.33
C THR A 89 2.83 8.30 -0.03
N GLY A 90 3.90 9.02 0.26
CA GLY A 90 4.14 9.71 1.54
C GLY A 90 4.36 8.76 2.72
N ARG A 91 4.51 7.45 2.48
CA ARG A 91 4.66 6.42 3.53
C ARG A 91 6.08 5.93 3.65
N ASN A 92 6.42 5.39 4.81
CA ASN A 92 7.61 4.58 4.93
C ASN A 92 7.34 3.13 4.49
N VAL A 93 8.41 2.36 4.26
CA VAL A 93 8.31 0.97 3.76
C VAL A 93 7.50 0.07 4.66
N SER A 94 7.65 0.20 6.00
CA SER A 94 6.91 -0.62 6.96
C SER A 94 5.41 -0.33 6.92
N GLN A 95 5.03 0.94 6.82
CA GLN A 95 3.63 1.34 6.66
C GLN A 95 3.06 0.82 5.34
N TYR A 96 3.83 0.90 4.26
CA TYR A 96 3.42 0.43 2.95
C TYR A 96 3.15 -1.09 2.95
N ILE A 97 4.05 -1.89 3.51
CA ILE A 97 3.85 -3.34 3.68
C ILE A 97 2.65 -3.63 4.59
N ASN A 98 2.51 -2.87 5.68
CA ASN A 98 1.40 -3.05 6.61
C ASN A 98 0.03 -2.74 6.00
N ASP A 99 -0.05 -1.87 4.98
CA ASP A 99 -1.31 -1.63 4.26
C ASP A 99 -1.80 -2.91 3.55
N PHE A 100 -0.90 -3.67 2.90
CA PHE A 100 -1.23 -4.98 2.31
C PHE A 100 -1.66 -6.00 3.37
N ARG A 101 -0.97 -6.01 4.52
CA ARG A 101 -1.31 -6.89 5.64
C ARG A 101 -2.70 -6.57 6.21
N ILE A 102 -3.01 -5.28 6.39
CA ILE A 102 -4.34 -4.87 6.89
C ILE A 102 -5.43 -5.18 5.87
N ALA A 103 -5.18 -4.99 4.58
CA ALA A 103 -6.12 -5.36 3.54
C ALA A 103 -6.46 -6.86 3.57
N GLU A 104 -5.46 -7.72 3.76
CA GLU A 104 -5.65 -9.16 3.90
C GLU A 104 -6.39 -9.50 5.20
N ALA A 105 -6.04 -8.87 6.32
CA ALA A 105 -6.76 -9.05 7.58
C ALA A 105 -8.24 -8.67 7.44
N CYS A 106 -8.54 -7.56 6.80
CA CYS A 106 -9.92 -7.13 6.50
C CYS A 106 -10.66 -8.18 5.67
N ARG A 107 -10.03 -8.71 4.62
CA ARG A 107 -10.60 -9.78 3.79
C ARG A 107 -10.91 -11.03 4.63
N LEU A 108 -9.94 -11.50 5.44
CA LEU A 108 -10.14 -12.66 6.31
C LEU A 108 -11.25 -12.44 7.34
N LEU A 109 -11.30 -11.26 7.95
CA LEU A 109 -12.32 -10.91 8.93
C LEU A 109 -13.74 -10.82 8.35
N ARG A 110 -13.86 -10.44 7.08
CA ARG A 110 -15.13 -10.33 6.38
C ARG A 110 -15.61 -11.68 5.85
N ASP A 111 -14.70 -12.43 5.20
CA ASP A 111 -15.06 -13.57 4.38
C ASP A 111 -15.02 -14.91 5.15
N THR A 112 -14.51 -14.92 6.39
CA THR A 112 -14.35 -16.13 7.21
C THR A 112 -14.77 -15.94 8.66
N ASP A 113 -14.99 -17.06 9.38
CA ASP A 113 -15.23 -17.10 10.82
C ASP A 113 -13.94 -17.06 11.66
N MET A 114 -12.81 -16.89 11.03
CA MET A 114 -11.50 -16.94 11.67
C MET A 114 -11.41 -15.97 12.86
N PRO A 115 -10.88 -16.39 14.02
CA PRO A 115 -10.61 -15.48 15.14
C PRO A 115 -9.74 -14.31 14.75
N VAL A 116 -9.93 -13.14 15.36
CA VAL A 116 -9.13 -11.94 15.08
C VAL A 116 -7.63 -12.19 15.20
N ILE A 117 -7.22 -12.99 16.19
CA ILE A 117 -5.82 -13.33 16.41
C ILE A 117 -5.25 -14.17 15.24
N SER A 118 -6.05 -15.09 14.72
CA SER A 118 -5.65 -15.91 13.58
C SER A 118 -5.55 -15.07 12.30
N ALA A 119 -6.51 -14.18 12.05
CA ALA A 119 -6.47 -13.24 10.94
C ALA A 119 -5.24 -12.31 11.01
N MET A 120 -4.86 -11.88 12.22
CA MET A 120 -3.62 -11.12 12.46
C MET A 120 -2.39 -11.90 12.02
N LEU A 121 -2.24 -13.14 12.48
CA LEU A 121 -1.08 -14.00 12.18
C LEU A 121 -1.02 -14.34 10.68
N GLU A 122 -2.13 -14.76 10.09
CA GLU A 122 -2.25 -15.10 8.67
C GLU A 122 -1.95 -13.92 7.75
N SER A 123 -2.19 -12.69 8.22
CA SER A 123 -1.83 -11.48 7.48
C SER A 123 -0.38 -11.03 7.67
N GLY A 124 0.43 -11.75 8.47
CA GLY A 124 1.87 -11.51 8.63
C GLY A 124 2.24 -10.56 9.79
N PHE A 125 1.34 -10.29 10.73
CA PHE A 125 1.67 -9.55 11.95
C PHE A 125 2.13 -10.50 13.06
N GLN A 126 3.20 -10.12 13.75
CA GLN A 126 3.74 -10.89 14.88
C GLN A 126 3.14 -10.46 16.22
N THR A 127 2.74 -9.20 16.37
CA THR A 127 2.30 -8.66 17.66
C THR A 127 0.94 -7.97 17.57
N LYS A 128 0.12 -8.21 18.59
CA LYS A 128 -1.22 -7.62 18.72
C LYS A 128 -1.17 -6.08 18.78
N SER A 129 -0.16 -5.53 19.45
CA SER A 129 -0.02 -4.07 19.58
C SER A 129 0.22 -3.41 18.22
N ASN A 130 1.16 -3.94 17.42
CA ASN A 130 1.43 -3.43 16.09
C ASN A 130 0.22 -3.59 15.17
N PHE A 131 -0.41 -4.77 15.18
CA PHE A 131 -1.62 -5.04 14.42
C PHE A 131 -2.73 -4.03 14.72
N ASN A 132 -3.10 -3.85 16.00
CA ASN A 132 -4.17 -2.96 16.40
C ASN A 132 -3.88 -1.49 16.03
N ARG A 133 -2.62 -1.05 16.17
CA ARG A 133 -2.19 0.30 15.77
C ARG A 133 -2.38 0.51 14.28
N GLU A 134 -1.83 -0.40 13.46
CA GLU A 134 -1.90 -0.30 12.01
C GLU A 134 -3.33 -0.49 11.50
N PHE A 135 -4.10 -1.39 12.11
CA PHE A 135 -5.50 -1.59 11.74
C PHE A 135 -6.32 -0.31 11.95
N ARG A 136 -6.15 0.36 13.10
CA ARG A 136 -6.80 1.67 13.35
C ARG A 136 -6.30 2.76 12.41
N ARG A 137 -5.00 2.78 12.09
CA ARG A 137 -4.44 3.74 11.15
C ARG A 137 -5.11 3.64 9.78
N VAL A 138 -5.35 2.42 9.29
CA VAL A 138 -5.88 2.18 7.95
C VAL A 138 -7.41 2.26 7.90
N THR A 139 -8.10 1.70 8.91
CA THR A 139 -9.57 1.53 8.88
C THR A 139 -10.33 2.51 9.76
N ALA A 140 -9.65 3.28 10.62
CA ALA A 140 -10.22 4.10 11.69
C ALA A 140 -11.09 3.30 12.69
N ARG A 141 -11.02 1.97 12.70
CA ARG A 141 -11.82 1.05 13.51
C ARG A 141 -10.95 0.04 14.25
N SER A 142 -11.51 -0.60 15.30
CA SER A 142 -10.89 -1.81 15.84
C SER A 142 -11.20 -3.01 14.93
N PRO A 143 -10.38 -4.08 14.95
CA PRO A 143 -10.67 -5.28 14.16
C PRO A 143 -12.03 -5.91 14.46
N ALA A 144 -12.44 -5.92 15.72
CA ALA A 144 -13.74 -6.47 16.14
C ALA A 144 -14.92 -5.61 15.64
N THR A 145 -14.83 -4.29 15.80
CA THR A 145 -15.84 -3.35 15.31
C THR A 145 -15.96 -3.43 13.79
N TRP A 146 -14.81 -3.44 13.10
CA TRP A 146 -14.77 -3.53 11.65
C TRP A 146 -15.44 -4.81 11.14
N ARG A 147 -15.18 -5.96 11.79
CA ARG A 147 -15.83 -7.24 11.46
C ARG A 147 -17.35 -7.14 11.61
N ALA A 148 -17.84 -6.59 12.73
CA ALA A 148 -19.26 -6.46 12.98
C ALA A 148 -19.98 -5.61 11.92
N GLU A 149 -19.32 -4.56 11.43
CA GLU A 149 -19.86 -3.64 10.43
C GLU A 149 -19.80 -4.19 8.99
N ASN A 150 -18.85 -5.11 8.68
CA ASN A 150 -18.56 -5.51 7.29
C ASN A 150 -18.85 -6.98 7.00
N ARG A 151 -19.26 -7.75 7.99
CA ARG A 151 -19.60 -9.15 7.76
C ARG A 151 -21.01 -9.25 7.14
N PRO A 152 -21.17 -10.02 6.05
CA PRO A 152 -22.51 -10.29 5.54
C PRO A 152 -23.35 -11.01 6.58
N PRO A 153 -24.66 -10.76 6.65
CA PRO A 153 -25.55 -11.52 7.54
C PRO A 153 -25.44 -13.00 7.22
N SER A 154 -25.34 -13.81 8.26
CA SER A 154 -25.37 -15.26 8.11
C SER A 154 -26.70 -15.68 7.46
N PRO A 155 -26.70 -16.65 6.53
CA PRO A 155 -27.90 -17.14 5.88
C PRO A 155 -28.85 -17.78 6.84
#